data_05a31f201e3efc4d0f5e3f76135a7203
#
_entry.id   05a31f201e3efc4d0f5e3f76135a7203
#
_cell.length_a   1.000
_cell.length_b   1.000
_cell.length_c   1.000
_cell.angle_alpha   90.00
_cell.angle_beta   90.00
_cell.angle_gamma   90.00
#
_symmetry.space_group_name_H-M   'P 1'
#
loop_
_entity.id
_entity.type
_entity.pdbx_description
1 polymer ?
#
loop_
_entity_poly.entity_id
_entity_poly.type
_entity_poly.pdbx_seq_one_letter_code
_entity_poly.pdbx_strand_id
1 'polypeptide(L)'
;MMPPLYRIAEICVYSLLNFLPFMALALYPFRSRLRFSVKITVCIIVVISFIQMGLGLWAAFFSGGKAALASAVSTAVYVVFYFIAVKVNFGKALFTLLMISNTANFVVAASKCIEGKIFPELAVQSYRWSFSLIMLVVLAVVWIPLFIYTKKVYTPAVEKEPTGIEWRYLWLIPATFYLIWYYMLYNNNGKSSLETALDAGNAVFLLFINVGAGIVYYVIAMLINEQEKNIRLSDNNHRLAMQNLQYENLQDKIADARRAKHDVRHHISLMQEYVRNKQYGELEKYLNSYQQSLPDDTLISFCENKTVNAVMLYFAQVAKNEDIDYDVKAVIPENISVDETDLSVLFGNLIENATDACKEESGDNRRIVIRAMTDENTLCLGIDNTFTGTLKKDLSGVLFSSKHKGFGIGVESVKSIAEKYGGTYCAEVKDEMFMSSVLLNLRT
;
A
#
# COMPACT_ATOMS: atom_id res chain seq x y z
N MET A 1 32.81 49.68 16.79
CA MET A 1 31.73 50.58 16.41
C MET A 1 30.44 49.75 16.28
N MET A 2 29.32 50.20 16.89
CA MET A 2 28.06 49.54 16.67
C MET A 2 27.60 49.75 15.21
N PRO A 3 27.11 48.70 14.54
CA PRO A 3 26.60 48.84 13.19
C PRO A 3 25.42 49.82 13.14
N PRO A 4 25.28 50.63 12.06
CA PRO A 4 24.20 51.57 11.94
C PRO A 4 22.84 50.84 11.87
N LEU A 5 21.79 51.41 12.48
CA LEU A 5 20.47 50.78 12.68
C LEU A 5 19.85 50.31 11.35
N TYR A 6 19.98 51.13 10.28
CA TYR A 6 19.48 50.77 8.94
C TYR A 6 20.11 49.47 8.41
N ARG A 7 21.42 49.25 8.72
CA ARG A 7 22.14 48.05 8.27
C ARG A 7 21.67 46.79 9.00
N ILE A 8 21.34 46.93 10.29
CA ILE A 8 20.72 45.87 11.08
C ILE A 8 19.37 45.48 10.44
N ALA A 9 18.54 46.48 10.11
CA ALA A 9 17.24 46.24 9.49
C ALA A 9 17.37 45.54 8.13
N GLU A 10 18.31 45.93 7.25
CA GLU A 10 18.55 45.28 5.96
C GLU A 10 18.85 43.77 6.12
N ILE A 11 19.74 43.42 7.04
CA ILE A 11 20.13 42.02 7.29
C ILE A 11 18.97 41.21 7.90
N CYS A 12 18.20 41.82 8.80
CA CYS A 12 17.01 41.20 9.38
C CYS A 12 15.95 40.88 8.30
N VAL A 13 15.66 41.85 7.41
CA VAL A 13 14.73 41.67 6.29
C VAL A 13 15.19 40.56 5.36
N TYR A 14 16.46 40.57 4.98
CA TYR A 14 17.04 39.49 4.17
C TYR A 14 16.87 38.11 4.85
N SER A 15 17.22 37.99 6.13
CA SER A 15 17.11 36.72 6.88
C SER A 15 15.66 36.18 6.91
N LEU A 16 14.69 37.08 7.06
CA LEU A 16 13.27 36.72 7.02
C LEU A 16 12.84 36.27 5.63
N LEU A 17 13.19 36.99 4.58
CA LEU A 17 12.87 36.63 3.19
C LEU A 17 13.49 35.31 2.76
N ASN A 18 14.69 35.01 3.26
CA ASN A 18 15.39 33.76 2.93
C ASN A 18 14.89 32.55 3.71
N PHE A 19 14.16 32.74 4.80
CA PHE A 19 13.69 31.64 5.66
C PHE A 19 12.17 31.40 5.59
N LEU A 20 11.37 32.43 5.93
CA LEU A 20 9.92 32.25 6.16
C LEU A 20 9.14 31.70 4.95
N PRO A 21 9.28 32.24 3.73
CA PRO A 21 8.50 31.80 2.59
C PRO A 21 8.78 30.35 2.20
N PHE A 22 10.02 29.95 2.31
CA PHE A 22 10.46 28.59 1.96
C PHE A 22 10.12 27.57 3.04
N MET A 23 10.22 27.95 4.32
CA MET A 23 9.76 27.11 5.43
C MET A 23 8.24 26.86 5.36
N ALA A 24 7.46 27.89 5.04
CA ALA A 24 6.02 27.78 4.84
C ALA A 24 5.70 26.76 3.70
N LEU A 25 6.40 26.86 2.57
CA LEU A 25 6.26 25.92 1.45
C LEU A 25 6.69 24.50 1.81
N ALA A 26 7.76 24.33 2.59
CA ALA A 26 8.26 23.00 2.99
C ALA A 26 7.31 22.30 3.96
N LEU A 27 6.65 23.03 4.85
CA LEU A 27 5.69 22.48 5.83
C LEU A 27 4.28 22.26 5.25
N TYR A 28 3.89 23.03 4.22
CA TYR A 28 2.54 23.02 3.68
C TYR A 28 2.05 21.63 3.23
N PRO A 29 2.84 20.77 2.53
CA PRO A 29 2.42 19.43 2.13
C PRO A 29 2.12 18.51 3.30
N PHE A 30 2.70 18.79 4.47
CA PHE A 30 2.61 17.95 5.66
C PHE A 30 1.74 18.55 6.78
N ARG A 31 0.90 19.55 6.46
CA ARG A 31 0.05 20.24 7.43
C ARG A 31 -0.87 19.33 8.25
N SER A 32 -1.31 18.21 7.66
CA SER A 32 -2.11 17.17 8.32
C SER A 32 -1.28 16.18 9.15
N ARG A 33 0.05 16.20 8.99
CA ARG A 33 1.02 15.27 9.60
C ARG A 33 2.12 15.99 10.39
N LEU A 34 1.79 17.16 10.95
CA LEU A 34 2.69 17.86 11.86
C LEU A 34 2.70 17.17 13.23
N ARG A 35 3.86 17.11 13.86
CA ARG A 35 4.02 16.57 15.22
C ARG A 35 3.42 17.50 16.27
N PHE A 36 3.46 18.80 16.02
CA PHE A 36 2.94 19.84 16.89
C PHE A 36 1.68 20.46 16.32
N SER A 37 0.82 21.04 17.17
CA SER A 37 -0.32 21.83 16.68
C SER A 37 0.18 22.99 15.82
N VAL A 38 -0.65 23.46 14.90
CA VAL A 38 -0.32 24.58 14.00
C VAL A 38 0.13 25.81 14.79
N LYS A 39 -0.52 26.11 15.92
CA LYS A 39 -0.17 27.25 16.78
C LYS A 39 1.25 27.11 17.36
N ILE A 40 1.59 25.93 17.90
CA ILE A 40 2.93 25.67 18.44
C ILE A 40 3.98 25.73 17.34
N THR A 41 3.69 25.14 16.17
CA THR A 41 4.60 25.19 15.02
C THR A 41 4.90 26.62 14.59
N VAL A 42 3.88 27.48 14.52
CA VAL A 42 4.07 28.91 14.20
C VAL A 42 4.90 29.59 15.27
N CYS A 43 4.65 29.39 16.57
CA CYS A 43 5.46 29.94 17.64
C CYS A 43 6.94 29.54 17.51
N ILE A 44 7.24 28.27 17.22
CA ILE A 44 8.61 27.81 17.03
C ILE A 44 9.24 28.47 15.80
N ILE A 45 8.53 28.61 14.67
CA ILE A 45 9.00 29.31 13.48
C ILE A 45 9.36 30.77 13.80
N VAL A 46 8.55 31.48 14.60
CA VAL A 46 8.85 32.83 15.05
C VAL A 46 10.15 32.87 15.85
N VAL A 47 10.34 31.96 16.80
CA VAL A 47 11.59 31.85 17.57
C VAL A 47 12.80 31.59 16.65
N ILE A 48 12.68 30.63 15.73
CA ILE A 48 13.73 30.34 14.75
C ILE A 48 14.02 31.55 13.87
N SER A 49 13.01 32.34 13.49
CA SER A 49 13.21 33.57 12.71
C SER A 49 14.09 34.58 13.46
N PHE A 50 13.90 34.74 14.75
CA PHE A 50 14.82 35.59 15.56
C PHE A 50 16.24 35.01 15.64
N ILE A 51 16.37 33.67 15.75
CA ILE A 51 17.68 33.00 15.71
C ILE A 51 18.36 33.26 14.35
N GLN A 52 17.63 33.13 13.23
CA GLN A 52 18.13 33.38 11.89
C GLN A 52 18.60 34.83 11.70
N MET A 53 17.83 35.80 12.22
CA MET A 53 18.24 37.22 12.23
C MET A 53 19.51 37.42 13.04
N GLY A 54 19.61 36.84 14.23
CA GLY A 54 20.81 36.89 15.07
C GLY A 54 22.05 36.30 14.39
N LEU A 55 21.90 35.12 13.76
CA LEU A 55 22.99 34.47 13.00
C LEU A 55 23.41 35.30 11.77
N GLY A 56 22.43 35.92 11.08
CA GLY A 56 22.71 36.84 9.97
C GLY A 56 23.52 38.07 10.42
N LEU A 57 23.15 38.68 11.54
CA LEU A 57 23.88 39.79 12.12
C LEU A 57 25.27 39.38 12.59
N TRP A 58 25.39 38.22 13.22
CA TRP A 58 26.71 37.69 13.64
C TRP A 58 27.59 37.43 12.43
N ALA A 59 27.08 36.83 11.35
CA ALA A 59 27.78 36.58 10.11
C ALA A 59 28.30 37.89 9.47
N ALA A 60 27.48 38.93 9.48
CA ALA A 60 27.78 40.20 8.81
C ALA A 60 28.77 41.06 9.57
N PHE A 61 28.75 41.06 10.91
CA PHE A 61 29.53 42.05 11.70
C PHE A 61 30.57 41.44 12.62
N PHE A 62 30.42 40.20 13.04
CA PHE A 62 31.23 39.61 14.13
C PHE A 62 31.95 38.32 13.74
N SER A 63 31.73 37.80 12.54
CA SER A 63 32.21 36.45 12.17
C SER A 63 33.74 36.40 11.93
N GLY A 64 34.42 37.54 11.74
CA GLY A 64 35.85 37.56 11.49
C GLY A 64 36.31 36.69 10.31
N GLY A 65 35.51 36.55 9.26
CA GLY A 65 35.76 35.67 8.12
C GLY A 65 35.08 34.28 8.24
N LYS A 66 34.38 33.98 9.33
CA LYS A 66 33.67 32.69 9.56
C LYS A 66 32.18 32.71 9.12
N ALA A 67 31.85 33.53 8.13
CA ALA A 67 30.48 33.64 7.60
C ALA A 67 29.94 32.31 7.10
N ALA A 68 30.80 31.43 6.56
CA ALA A 68 30.42 30.07 6.16
C ALA A 68 29.94 29.21 7.35
N LEU A 69 30.55 29.35 8.53
CA LEU A 69 30.15 28.66 9.74
C LEU A 69 28.74 29.14 10.19
N ALA A 70 28.51 30.45 10.16
CA ALA A 70 27.18 31.02 10.49
C ALA A 70 26.09 30.47 9.55
N SER A 71 26.36 30.40 8.26
CA SER A 71 25.47 29.83 7.27
C SER A 71 25.21 28.34 7.52
N ALA A 72 26.23 27.56 7.85
CA ALA A 72 26.07 26.13 8.18
C ALA A 72 25.23 25.92 9.44
N VAL A 73 25.47 26.70 10.51
CA VAL A 73 24.68 26.66 11.74
C VAL A 73 23.20 27.05 11.45
N SER A 74 23.00 28.14 10.69
CA SER A 74 21.67 28.57 10.26
C SER A 74 20.93 27.45 9.54
N THR A 75 21.59 26.78 8.59
CA THR A 75 21.02 25.65 7.85
C THR A 75 20.69 24.48 8.78
N ALA A 76 21.61 24.11 9.68
CA ALA A 76 21.38 23.03 10.62
C ALA A 76 20.16 23.27 11.52
N VAL A 77 19.98 24.49 12.02
CA VAL A 77 18.85 24.86 12.90
C VAL A 77 17.50 24.60 12.21
N TYR A 78 17.34 25.11 10.96
CA TYR A 78 16.04 24.93 10.30
C TYR A 78 15.83 23.49 9.78
N VAL A 79 16.89 22.80 9.38
CA VAL A 79 16.83 21.39 8.94
C VAL A 79 16.42 20.50 10.12
N VAL A 80 17.07 20.64 11.26
CA VAL A 80 16.72 19.87 12.48
C VAL A 80 15.27 20.15 12.89
N PHE A 81 14.87 21.43 12.93
CA PHE A 81 13.48 21.76 13.23
C PHE A 81 12.50 21.11 12.25
N TYR A 82 12.77 21.17 10.95
CA TYR A 82 11.90 20.60 9.93
C TYR A 82 11.69 19.10 10.13
N PHE A 83 12.76 18.32 10.34
CA PHE A 83 12.66 16.87 10.59
C PHE A 83 11.96 16.54 11.90
N ILE A 84 12.08 17.38 12.93
CA ILE A 84 11.34 17.21 14.18
C ILE A 84 9.86 17.55 14.00
N ALA A 85 9.53 18.60 13.25
CA ALA A 85 8.17 19.10 13.09
C ALA A 85 7.27 18.18 12.24
N VAL A 86 7.87 17.47 11.26
CA VAL A 86 7.12 16.67 10.27
C VAL A 86 7.15 15.18 10.66
N LYS A 87 5.95 14.56 10.77
CA LYS A 87 5.79 13.13 11.10
C LYS A 87 5.54 12.31 9.82
N VAL A 88 6.59 12.13 9.01
CA VAL A 88 6.53 11.35 7.77
C VAL A 88 7.83 10.56 7.56
N ASN A 89 7.85 9.68 6.55
CA ASN A 89 9.04 8.95 6.15
C ASN A 89 10.18 9.93 5.80
N PHE A 90 11.40 9.62 6.25
CA PHE A 90 12.60 10.43 6.03
C PHE A 90 12.80 10.82 4.56
N GLY A 91 12.61 9.88 3.61
CA GLY A 91 12.75 10.15 2.18
C GLY A 91 11.78 11.22 1.67
N LYS A 92 10.51 11.22 2.11
CA LYS A 92 9.51 12.25 1.76
C LYS A 92 9.93 13.62 2.29
N ALA A 93 10.31 13.67 3.56
CA ALA A 93 10.75 14.90 4.20
C ALA A 93 11.98 15.46 3.49
N LEU A 94 13.00 14.62 3.23
CA LEU A 94 14.24 15.02 2.59
C LEU A 94 14.03 15.48 1.14
N PHE A 95 13.19 14.78 0.36
CA PHE A 95 12.84 15.20 -1.00
C PHE A 95 12.24 16.61 -1.00
N THR A 96 11.24 16.86 -0.14
CA THR A 96 10.58 18.17 -0.05
C THR A 96 11.56 19.26 0.35
N LEU A 97 12.36 19.00 1.36
CA LEU A 97 13.34 19.97 1.86
C LEU A 97 14.36 20.35 0.78
N LEU A 98 14.91 19.36 0.07
CA LEU A 98 15.87 19.58 -1.00
C LEU A 98 15.25 20.29 -2.21
N MET A 99 14.04 19.93 -2.60
CA MET A 99 13.30 20.60 -3.67
C MET A 99 13.09 22.08 -3.37
N ILE A 100 12.65 22.41 -2.16
CA ILE A 100 12.43 23.80 -1.74
C ILE A 100 13.78 24.54 -1.59
N SER A 101 14.83 23.89 -1.06
CA SER A 101 16.16 24.45 -0.94
C SER A 101 16.78 24.81 -2.31
N ASN A 102 16.61 23.95 -3.32
CA ASN A 102 17.04 24.24 -4.69
C ASN A 102 16.38 25.50 -5.24
N THR A 103 15.07 25.64 -5.00
CA THR A 103 14.32 26.83 -5.42
C THR A 103 14.78 28.09 -4.65
N ALA A 104 15.04 27.96 -3.34
CA ALA A 104 15.57 29.08 -2.54
C ALA A 104 16.93 29.55 -3.06
N ASN A 105 17.83 28.61 -3.36
CA ASN A 105 19.12 28.91 -3.93
C ASN A 105 19.01 29.62 -5.29
N PHE A 106 18.08 29.17 -6.13
CA PHE A 106 17.81 29.86 -7.41
C PHE A 106 17.33 31.31 -7.21
N VAL A 107 16.37 31.52 -6.30
CA VAL A 107 15.86 32.87 -5.99
C VAL A 107 16.99 33.79 -5.54
N VAL A 108 17.85 33.33 -4.65
CA VAL A 108 18.99 34.09 -4.16
C VAL A 108 19.98 34.42 -5.30
N ALA A 109 20.34 33.42 -6.12
CA ALA A 109 21.28 33.61 -7.24
C ALA A 109 20.73 34.57 -8.32
N ALA A 110 19.47 34.37 -8.71
CA ALA A 110 18.77 35.23 -9.66
C ALA A 110 18.69 36.69 -9.15
N SER A 111 18.35 36.84 -7.86
CA SER A 111 18.30 38.18 -7.24
C SER A 111 19.63 38.87 -7.24
N LYS A 112 20.75 38.18 -6.95
CA LYS A 112 22.11 38.73 -7.03
C LYS A 112 22.47 39.12 -8.45
N CYS A 113 22.15 38.30 -9.43
CA CYS A 113 22.43 38.60 -10.85
C CYS A 113 21.69 39.86 -11.31
N ILE A 114 20.40 39.98 -10.98
CA ILE A 114 19.60 41.14 -11.35
C ILE A 114 20.07 42.39 -10.61
N GLU A 115 20.34 42.29 -9.29
CA GLU A 115 20.88 43.41 -8.50
C GLU A 115 22.18 43.95 -9.09
N GLY A 116 23.13 43.05 -9.40
CA GLY A 116 24.42 43.44 -9.94
C GLY A 116 24.36 44.15 -11.30
N LYS A 117 23.28 43.91 -12.06
CA LYS A 117 23.04 44.65 -13.33
C LYS A 117 22.33 45.98 -13.13
N ILE A 118 21.42 46.08 -12.16
CA ILE A 118 20.61 47.31 -11.91
C ILE A 118 21.35 48.27 -10.96
N PHE A 119 21.97 47.71 -9.92
CA PHE A 119 22.64 48.47 -8.85
C PHE A 119 24.10 47.99 -8.62
N PRO A 120 24.98 48.11 -9.59
CA PRO A 120 26.34 47.53 -9.54
C PRO A 120 27.15 48.02 -8.35
N GLU A 121 27.05 49.28 -7.97
CA GLU A 121 27.76 49.85 -6.83
C GLU A 121 27.28 49.32 -5.48
N LEU A 122 26.00 49.05 -5.34
CA LEU A 122 25.39 48.51 -4.12
C LEU A 122 25.61 46.99 -3.99
N ALA A 123 25.69 46.29 -5.11
CA ALA A 123 25.85 44.82 -5.16
C ALA A 123 27.18 44.34 -4.55
N VAL A 124 28.19 45.17 -4.49
CA VAL A 124 29.47 44.86 -3.84
C VAL A 124 29.33 44.66 -2.33
N GLN A 125 28.31 45.24 -1.73
CA GLN A 125 28.05 45.11 -0.30
C GLN A 125 26.94 44.08 -0.05
N SER A 126 27.23 43.04 0.74
CA SER A 126 26.28 41.94 1.02
C SER A 126 25.01 42.45 1.68
N TYR A 127 23.86 41.99 1.17
CA TYR A 127 22.54 42.16 1.77
C TYR A 127 22.06 43.61 2.01
N ARG A 128 22.19 44.43 0.98
CA ARG A 128 21.65 45.81 0.98
C ARG A 128 20.16 45.84 0.69
N TRP A 129 19.49 46.96 0.93
CA TRP A 129 18.09 47.18 0.63
C TRP A 129 17.70 46.84 -0.83
N SER A 130 18.60 47.16 -1.78
CA SER A 130 18.46 46.85 -3.19
C SER A 130 18.32 45.36 -3.44
N PHE A 131 19.13 44.55 -2.76
CA PHE A 131 19.06 43.10 -2.82
C PHE A 131 17.72 42.58 -2.25
N SER A 132 17.32 43.08 -1.09
CA SER A 132 16.07 42.65 -0.46
C SER A 132 14.85 43.02 -1.30
N LEU A 133 14.85 44.17 -1.97
CA LEU A 133 13.78 44.59 -2.87
C LEU A 133 13.69 43.69 -4.10
N ILE A 134 14.81 43.43 -4.76
CA ILE A 134 14.86 42.55 -5.92
C ILE A 134 14.49 41.11 -5.53
N MET A 135 14.99 40.63 -4.39
CA MET A 135 14.63 39.30 -3.87
C MET A 135 13.13 39.17 -3.60
N LEU A 136 12.50 40.22 -3.08
CA LEU A 136 11.04 40.22 -2.87
C LEU A 136 10.26 40.05 -4.20
N VAL A 137 10.70 40.77 -5.26
CA VAL A 137 10.08 40.68 -6.58
C VAL A 137 10.29 39.29 -7.19
N VAL A 138 11.53 38.79 -7.20
CA VAL A 138 11.87 37.46 -7.73
C VAL A 138 11.15 36.38 -6.95
N LEU A 139 11.10 36.51 -5.62
CA LEU A 139 10.38 35.60 -4.75
C LEU A 139 8.88 35.58 -5.10
N ALA A 140 8.23 36.73 -5.28
CA ALA A 140 6.82 36.77 -5.65
C ALA A 140 6.52 36.06 -6.97
N VAL A 141 7.41 36.24 -7.97
CA VAL A 141 7.27 35.57 -9.28
C VAL A 141 7.44 34.06 -9.17
N VAL A 142 8.37 33.58 -8.37
CA VAL A 142 8.67 32.14 -8.24
C VAL A 142 7.74 31.46 -7.24
N TRP A 143 7.43 32.09 -6.12
CA TRP A 143 6.68 31.52 -5.01
C TRP A 143 5.22 31.23 -5.36
N ILE A 144 4.56 32.11 -6.13
CA ILE A 144 3.15 31.93 -6.50
C ILE A 144 2.95 30.65 -7.35
N PRO A 145 3.67 30.44 -8.48
CA PRO A 145 3.56 29.20 -9.24
C PRO A 145 3.95 27.97 -8.43
N LEU A 146 5.02 28.08 -7.62
CA LEU A 146 5.48 26.98 -6.77
C LEU A 146 4.45 26.61 -5.70
N PHE A 147 3.77 27.57 -5.10
CA PHE A 147 2.68 27.32 -4.15
C PHE A 147 1.48 26.65 -4.82
N ILE A 148 1.10 27.09 -6.02
CA ILE A 148 0.04 26.46 -6.81
C ILE A 148 0.38 25.01 -7.13
N TYR A 149 1.61 24.77 -7.59
CA TYR A 149 2.13 23.40 -7.83
C TYR A 149 2.11 22.57 -6.55
N THR A 150 2.67 23.09 -5.46
CA THR A 150 2.71 22.41 -4.16
C THR A 150 1.31 22.04 -3.67
N LYS A 151 0.35 22.97 -3.78
CA LYS A 151 -1.03 22.77 -3.33
C LYS A 151 -1.81 21.78 -4.20
N LYS A 152 -1.74 21.93 -5.54
CA LYS A 152 -2.62 21.19 -6.47
C LYS A 152 -2.04 19.85 -6.94
N VAL A 153 -0.72 19.72 -7.02
CA VAL A 153 -0.05 18.56 -7.62
C VAL A 153 0.74 17.79 -6.58
N TYR A 154 1.63 18.47 -5.85
CA TYR A 154 2.58 17.81 -4.97
C TYR A 154 1.93 17.31 -3.66
N THR A 155 1.14 18.13 -2.98
CA THR A 155 0.47 17.74 -1.73
C THR A 155 -0.41 16.49 -1.91
N PRO A 156 -1.28 16.38 -2.94
CA PRO A 156 -2.04 15.17 -3.19
C PRO A 156 -1.17 13.93 -3.41
N ALA A 157 -0.04 14.08 -4.14
CA ALA A 157 0.88 12.98 -4.39
C ALA A 157 1.56 12.46 -3.10
N VAL A 158 1.88 13.36 -2.17
CA VAL A 158 2.55 13.01 -0.91
C VAL A 158 1.59 12.48 0.16
N GLU A 159 0.37 13.03 0.23
CA GLU A 159 -0.63 12.64 1.24
C GLU A 159 -1.20 11.24 1.01
N LYS A 160 -1.34 10.81 -0.25
CA LYS A 160 -2.11 9.63 -0.64
C LYS A 160 -1.35 8.31 -0.60
N GLU A 161 -0.03 8.32 -0.61
CA GLU A 161 0.76 7.11 -0.73
C GLU A 161 0.96 6.42 0.63
N PRO A 162 0.41 5.20 0.85
CA PRO A 162 0.46 4.54 2.15
C PRO A 162 1.80 3.89 2.47
N THR A 163 2.53 3.36 1.49
CA THR A 163 3.68 2.48 1.74
C THR A 163 5.03 3.19 1.83
N GLY A 164 5.18 4.37 1.23
CA GLY A 164 6.43 5.15 1.31
C GLY A 164 7.71 4.48 0.74
N ILE A 165 7.59 3.30 0.12
CA ILE A 165 8.75 2.54 -0.39
C ILE A 165 9.43 3.29 -1.53
N GLU A 166 8.65 3.85 -2.44
CA GLU A 166 9.15 4.60 -3.60
C GLU A 166 9.93 5.85 -3.17
N TRP A 167 9.50 6.54 -2.11
CA TRP A 167 10.17 7.71 -1.56
C TRP A 167 11.54 7.42 -0.96
N ARG A 168 11.88 6.16 -0.76
CA ARG A 168 13.18 5.75 -0.19
C ARG A 168 14.36 6.22 -1.04
N TYR A 169 14.16 6.35 -2.35
CA TYR A 169 15.21 6.71 -3.30
C TYR A 169 14.93 8.02 -4.06
N LEU A 170 13.69 8.50 -4.11
CA LEU A 170 13.31 9.69 -4.89
C LEU A 170 14.03 10.95 -4.43
N TRP A 171 14.43 11.07 -3.16
CA TRP A 171 15.20 12.20 -2.65
C TRP A 171 16.56 12.36 -3.32
N LEU A 172 17.11 11.33 -3.95
CA LEU A 172 18.37 11.41 -4.70
C LEU A 172 18.24 12.40 -5.87
N ILE A 173 17.07 12.55 -6.48
CA ILE A 173 16.84 13.46 -7.61
C ILE A 173 17.06 14.92 -7.20
N PRO A 174 16.36 15.50 -6.22
CA PRO A 174 16.66 16.85 -5.76
C PRO A 174 18.06 16.98 -5.15
N ALA A 175 18.63 15.90 -4.60
CA ALA A 175 20.01 15.91 -4.08
C ALA A 175 21.03 16.09 -5.20
N THR A 176 20.86 15.47 -6.37
CA THR A 176 21.78 15.68 -7.51
C THR A 176 21.76 17.12 -7.99
N PHE A 177 20.58 17.75 -8.10
CA PHE A 177 20.47 19.17 -8.45
C PHE A 177 21.11 20.07 -7.40
N TYR A 178 20.94 19.74 -6.13
CA TYR A 178 21.57 20.48 -5.02
C TYR A 178 23.10 20.36 -5.07
N LEU A 179 23.65 19.19 -5.36
CA LEU A 179 25.07 18.95 -5.50
C LEU A 179 25.68 19.69 -6.69
N ILE A 180 24.99 19.74 -7.84
CA ILE A 180 25.43 20.50 -9.02
C ILE A 180 25.52 21.97 -8.66
N TRP A 181 24.50 22.52 -7.97
CA TRP A 181 24.51 23.90 -7.52
C TRP A 181 25.64 24.17 -6.54
N TYR A 182 25.84 23.27 -5.56
CA TYR A 182 26.94 23.38 -4.58
C TYR A 182 28.30 23.35 -5.26
N TYR A 183 28.50 22.43 -6.21
CA TYR A 183 29.75 22.34 -6.98
C TYR A 183 30.06 23.64 -7.74
N MET A 184 29.07 24.20 -8.43
CA MET A 184 29.22 25.46 -9.15
C MET A 184 29.62 26.63 -8.24
N LEU A 185 29.05 26.66 -7.03
CA LEU A 185 29.32 27.75 -6.09
C LEU A 185 30.71 27.67 -5.46
N TYR A 186 31.19 26.46 -5.15
CA TYR A 186 32.42 26.25 -4.39
C TYR A 186 33.64 25.88 -5.25
N ASN A 187 33.45 25.34 -6.46
CA ASN A 187 34.57 24.94 -7.34
C ASN A 187 34.95 26.00 -8.37
N ASN A 188 34.68 27.25 -8.11
CA ASN A 188 34.80 28.36 -9.09
C ASN A 188 36.11 29.08 -9.02
N ASN A 189 37.24 28.36 -8.99
CA ASN A 189 38.63 28.92 -9.15
C ASN A 189 38.93 30.20 -8.33
N GLY A 190 38.40 30.32 -7.10
CA GLY A 190 38.64 31.45 -6.21
C GLY A 190 37.78 32.70 -6.47
N LYS A 191 36.83 32.66 -7.42
CA LYS A 191 35.87 33.75 -7.63
C LYS A 191 34.88 33.82 -6.44
N SER A 192 34.51 35.03 -6.06
CA SER A 192 33.51 35.25 -5.02
C SER A 192 32.11 34.75 -5.48
N SER A 193 31.24 34.40 -4.54
CA SER A 193 29.86 34.02 -4.84
C SER A 193 29.08 35.12 -5.59
N LEU A 194 29.48 36.36 -5.46
CA LEU A 194 28.96 37.51 -6.19
C LEU A 194 29.38 37.48 -7.64
N GLU A 195 30.67 37.31 -7.92
CA GLU A 195 31.24 37.23 -9.28
C GLU A 195 30.63 36.04 -10.03
N THR A 196 30.45 34.91 -9.36
CA THR A 196 29.79 33.73 -9.94
C THR A 196 28.34 34.02 -10.30
N ALA A 197 27.61 34.74 -9.46
CA ALA A 197 26.21 35.09 -9.71
C ALA A 197 26.03 36.19 -10.78
N LEU A 198 27.03 37.04 -10.96
CA LEU A 198 27.04 38.11 -11.98
C LEU A 198 27.31 37.57 -13.39
N ASP A 199 27.93 36.41 -13.51
CA ASP A 199 28.16 35.79 -14.82
C ASP A 199 26.82 35.35 -15.43
N ALA A 200 26.47 35.95 -16.57
CA ALA A 200 25.22 35.67 -17.27
C ALA A 200 25.12 34.22 -17.72
N GLY A 201 26.22 33.57 -18.06
CA GLY A 201 26.25 32.15 -18.43
C GLY A 201 25.82 31.26 -17.27
N ASN A 202 26.34 31.54 -16.06
CA ASN A 202 25.96 30.82 -14.86
C ASN A 202 24.50 31.05 -14.47
N ALA A 203 23.99 32.28 -14.61
CA ALA A 203 22.58 32.58 -14.32
C ALA A 203 21.61 31.83 -15.27
N VAL A 204 21.94 31.79 -16.56
CA VAL A 204 21.15 31.04 -17.55
C VAL A 204 21.23 29.53 -17.29
N PHE A 205 22.41 29.00 -16.98
CA PHE A 205 22.60 27.60 -16.64
C PHE A 205 21.78 27.18 -15.40
N LEU A 206 21.84 28.01 -14.34
CA LEU A 206 21.02 27.78 -13.14
C LEU A 206 19.51 27.82 -13.44
N LEU A 207 19.08 28.72 -14.33
CA LEU A 207 17.70 28.76 -14.78
C LEU A 207 17.29 27.43 -15.45
N PHE A 208 18.09 26.95 -16.40
CA PHE A 208 17.80 25.67 -17.07
C PHE A 208 17.79 24.48 -16.12
N ILE A 209 18.74 24.41 -15.16
CA ILE A 209 18.75 23.36 -14.13
C ILE A 209 17.45 23.39 -13.31
N ASN A 210 17.01 24.57 -12.86
CA ASN A 210 15.81 24.68 -12.03
C ASN A 210 14.53 24.42 -12.82
N VAL A 211 14.45 24.85 -14.09
CA VAL A 211 13.34 24.51 -14.98
C VAL A 211 13.30 22.99 -15.22
N GLY A 212 14.45 22.38 -15.53
CA GLY A 212 14.58 20.92 -15.68
C GLY A 212 14.18 20.17 -14.42
N ALA A 213 14.65 20.61 -13.24
CA ALA A 213 14.27 20.05 -11.95
C ALA A 213 12.74 20.17 -11.72
N GLY A 214 12.17 21.33 -12.02
CA GLY A 214 10.71 21.57 -11.92
C GLY A 214 9.90 20.62 -12.80
N ILE A 215 10.34 20.40 -14.03
CA ILE A 215 9.71 19.42 -14.95
C ILE A 215 9.78 18.01 -14.36
N VAL A 216 10.96 17.59 -13.88
CA VAL A 216 11.13 16.26 -13.26
C VAL A 216 10.23 16.11 -12.05
N TYR A 217 10.16 17.09 -11.16
CA TYR A 217 9.28 17.05 -9.98
C TYR A 217 7.81 17.00 -10.35
N TYR A 218 7.41 17.72 -11.41
CA TYR A 218 6.06 17.68 -11.93
C TYR A 218 5.71 16.28 -12.48
N VAL A 219 6.58 15.71 -13.29
CA VAL A 219 6.39 14.37 -13.88
C VAL A 219 6.31 13.30 -12.79
N ILE A 220 7.21 13.35 -11.77
CA ILE A 220 7.16 12.42 -10.64
C ILE A 220 5.82 12.51 -9.90
N ALA A 221 5.38 13.71 -9.57
CA ALA A 221 4.12 13.90 -8.86
C ALA A 221 2.91 13.45 -9.71
N MET A 222 2.96 13.66 -11.02
CA MET A 222 1.93 13.17 -11.96
C MET A 222 1.91 11.65 -12.02
N LEU A 223 3.08 11.00 -12.14
CA LEU A 223 3.17 9.54 -12.19
C LEU A 223 2.64 8.88 -10.90
N ILE A 224 2.99 9.44 -9.73
CA ILE A 224 2.47 8.94 -8.44
C ILE A 224 0.94 9.06 -8.38
N ASN A 225 0.37 10.20 -8.81
CA ASN A 225 -1.06 10.39 -8.84
C ASN A 225 -1.77 9.45 -9.83
N GLU A 226 -1.15 9.15 -10.98
CA GLU A 226 -1.70 8.24 -11.98
C GLU A 226 -1.64 6.78 -11.52
N GLN A 227 -0.56 6.37 -10.89
CA GLN A 227 -0.40 5.03 -10.33
C GLN A 227 -1.49 4.75 -9.27
N GLU A 228 -1.79 5.72 -8.41
CA GLU A 228 -2.88 5.58 -7.43
C GLU A 228 -4.25 5.38 -8.10
N LYS A 229 -4.53 6.13 -9.17
CA LYS A 229 -5.78 5.94 -9.92
C LYS A 229 -5.87 4.53 -10.51
N ASN A 230 -4.75 4.03 -11.06
CA ASN A 230 -4.70 2.69 -11.63
C ASN A 230 -4.94 1.60 -10.59
N ILE A 231 -4.36 1.74 -9.39
CA ILE A 231 -4.63 0.83 -8.26
C ILE A 231 -6.12 0.85 -7.90
N ARG A 232 -6.71 2.02 -7.72
CA ARG A 232 -8.14 2.14 -7.39
C ARG A 232 -9.06 1.57 -8.47
N LEU A 233 -8.70 1.76 -9.75
CA LEU A 233 -9.46 1.17 -10.87
C LEU A 233 -9.35 -0.36 -10.86
N SER A 234 -8.17 -0.90 -10.60
CA SER A 234 -7.95 -2.33 -10.45
C SER A 234 -8.79 -2.92 -9.31
N ASP A 235 -8.77 -2.30 -8.13
CA ASP A 235 -9.57 -2.74 -6.96
C ASP A 235 -11.07 -2.72 -7.25
N ASN A 236 -11.55 -1.65 -7.93
CA ASN A 236 -12.95 -1.57 -8.33
C ASN A 236 -13.32 -2.67 -9.35
N ASN A 237 -12.45 -2.94 -10.32
CA ASN A 237 -12.68 -4.01 -11.30
C ASN A 237 -12.73 -5.39 -10.64
N HIS A 238 -11.82 -5.67 -9.69
CA HIS A 238 -11.87 -6.90 -8.90
C HIS A 238 -13.17 -7.03 -8.12
N ARG A 239 -13.62 -5.96 -7.47
CA ARG A 239 -14.88 -5.96 -6.73
C ARG A 239 -16.09 -6.21 -7.63
N LEU A 240 -16.13 -5.60 -8.81
CA LEU A 240 -17.19 -5.83 -9.80
C LEU A 240 -17.18 -7.25 -10.34
N ALA A 241 -15.99 -7.82 -10.61
CA ALA A 241 -15.86 -9.21 -11.04
C ALA A 241 -16.40 -10.20 -9.98
N MET A 242 -16.08 -9.97 -8.69
CA MET A 242 -16.62 -10.79 -7.60
C MET A 242 -18.15 -10.66 -7.47
N GLN A 243 -18.69 -9.46 -7.62
CA GLN A 243 -20.14 -9.25 -7.60
C GLN A 243 -20.85 -9.99 -8.77
N ASN A 244 -20.26 -9.95 -9.96
CA ASN A 244 -20.78 -10.66 -11.12
C ASN A 244 -20.77 -12.17 -10.89
N LEU A 245 -19.68 -12.73 -10.36
CA LEU A 245 -19.59 -14.15 -10.02
C LEU A 245 -20.64 -14.57 -8.97
N GLN A 246 -20.85 -13.73 -7.95
CA GLN A 246 -21.92 -13.99 -6.96
C GLN A 246 -23.32 -13.96 -7.60
N TYR A 247 -23.54 -13.03 -8.54
CA TYR A 247 -24.82 -12.93 -9.25
C TYR A 247 -25.06 -14.14 -10.15
N GLU A 248 -24.04 -14.62 -10.89
CA GLU A 248 -24.13 -15.85 -11.68
C GLU A 248 -24.44 -17.07 -10.80
N ASN A 249 -23.71 -17.26 -9.70
CA ASN A 249 -23.98 -18.33 -8.75
C ASN A 249 -25.41 -18.27 -8.15
N LEU A 250 -25.93 -17.08 -7.90
CA LEU A 250 -27.31 -16.91 -7.43
C LEU A 250 -28.32 -17.27 -8.51
N GLN A 251 -28.07 -16.90 -9.77
CA GLN A 251 -28.95 -17.29 -10.89
C GLN A 251 -29.01 -18.82 -11.07
N ASP A 252 -27.86 -19.49 -10.97
CA ASP A 252 -27.79 -20.96 -11.05
C ASP A 252 -28.58 -21.59 -9.93
N LYS A 253 -28.40 -21.14 -8.69
CA LYS A 253 -29.22 -21.63 -7.56
C LYS A 253 -30.71 -21.40 -7.74
N ILE A 254 -31.13 -20.25 -8.30
CA ILE A 254 -32.53 -19.97 -8.63
C ILE A 254 -33.04 -20.93 -9.72
N ALA A 255 -32.23 -21.22 -10.74
CA ALA A 255 -32.58 -22.17 -11.78
C ALA A 255 -32.75 -23.58 -11.24
N ASP A 256 -31.84 -24.02 -10.33
CA ASP A 256 -31.92 -25.33 -9.67
C ASP A 256 -33.15 -25.43 -8.77
N ALA A 257 -33.43 -24.39 -7.98
CA ALA A 257 -34.63 -24.35 -7.16
C ALA A 257 -35.94 -24.41 -8.00
N ARG A 258 -35.93 -23.75 -9.18
CA ARG A 258 -37.08 -23.85 -10.12
C ARG A 258 -37.24 -25.27 -10.69
N ARG A 259 -36.14 -25.96 -11.05
CA ARG A 259 -36.14 -27.35 -11.50
C ARG A 259 -36.67 -28.26 -10.43
N ALA A 260 -36.12 -28.19 -9.22
CA ALA A 260 -36.58 -28.99 -8.08
C ALA A 260 -38.07 -28.77 -7.79
N LYS A 261 -38.54 -27.51 -7.83
CA LYS A 261 -39.98 -27.20 -7.66
C LYS A 261 -40.86 -27.80 -8.75
N HIS A 262 -40.39 -27.80 -10.01
CA HIS A 262 -41.10 -28.41 -11.13
C HIS A 262 -41.21 -29.91 -10.92
N ASP A 263 -40.14 -30.59 -10.53
CA ASP A 263 -40.09 -32.02 -10.32
C ASP A 263 -41.03 -32.47 -9.16
N VAL A 264 -41.01 -31.73 -8.05
CA VAL A 264 -41.96 -31.95 -6.94
C VAL A 264 -43.42 -31.82 -7.42
N ARG A 265 -43.74 -30.81 -8.22
CA ARG A 265 -45.10 -30.65 -8.79
C ARG A 265 -45.50 -31.83 -9.69
N HIS A 266 -44.58 -32.32 -10.50
CA HIS A 266 -44.79 -33.47 -11.36
C HIS A 266 -45.12 -34.73 -10.54
N HIS A 267 -44.32 -34.99 -9.47
CA HIS A 267 -44.58 -36.13 -8.57
C HIS A 267 -45.92 -35.99 -7.88
N ILE A 268 -46.30 -34.82 -7.38
CA ILE A 268 -47.61 -34.58 -6.76
C ILE A 268 -48.75 -34.82 -7.75
N SER A 269 -48.61 -34.35 -9.00
CA SER A 269 -49.65 -34.55 -10.03
C SER A 269 -49.86 -36.01 -10.34
N LEU A 270 -48.79 -36.81 -10.47
CA LEU A 270 -48.88 -38.26 -10.67
C LEU A 270 -49.56 -38.96 -9.49
N MET A 271 -49.23 -38.62 -8.26
CA MET A 271 -49.87 -39.17 -7.07
C MET A 271 -51.37 -38.84 -7.05
N GLN A 272 -51.75 -37.61 -7.40
CA GLN A 272 -53.15 -37.18 -7.51
C GLN A 272 -53.94 -37.98 -8.56
N GLU A 273 -53.29 -38.29 -9.71
CA GLU A 273 -53.86 -39.08 -10.78
C GLU A 273 -54.16 -40.53 -10.32
N TYR A 274 -53.17 -41.18 -9.66
CA TYR A 274 -53.38 -42.53 -9.09
C TYR A 274 -54.50 -42.54 -8.06
N VAL A 275 -54.63 -41.54 -7.20
CA VAL A 275 -55.72 -41.40 -6.23
C VAL A 275 -57.06 -41.23 -6.93
N ARG A 276 -57.16 -40.38 -7.95
CA ARG A 276 -58.37 -40.11 -8.71
C ARG A 276 -58.85 -41.34 -9.43
N ASN A 277 -57.97 -42.15 -9.99
CA ASN A 277 -58.24 -43.36 -10.70
C ASN A 277 -58.43 -44.58 -9.77
N LYS A 278 -58.38 -44.41 -8.43
CA LYS A 278 -58.45 -45.45 -7.40
C LYS A 278 -57.42 -46.57 -7.57
N GLN A 279 -56.25 -46.25 -8.18
CA GLN A 279 -55.14 -47.17 -8.42
C GLN A 279 -54.21 -47.23 -7.23
N TYR A 280 -54.68 -47.65 -6.06
CA TYR A 280 -53.88 -47.53 -4.81
C TYR A 280 -52.67 -48.46 -4.80
N GLY A 281 -52.70 -49.64 -5.46
CA GLY A 281 -51.54 -50.52 -5.55
C GLY A 281 -50.42 -49.96 -6.38
N GLU A 282 -50.70 -49.17 -7.46
CA GLU A 282 -49.67 -48.49 -8.27
C GLU A 282 -49.15 -47.29 -7.54
N LEU A 283 -50.02 -46.58 -6.78
CA LEU A 283 -49.56 -45.49 -5.91
C LEU A 283 -48.55 -45.96 -4.85
N GLU A 284 -48.79 -47.07 -4.22
CA GLU A 284 -47.93 -47.68 -3.21
C GLU A 284 -46.58 -48.07 -3.81
N LYS A 285 -46.56 -48.70 -4.96
CA LYS A 285 -45.31 -49.00 -5.70
C LYS A 285 -44.55 -47.75 -6.06
N TYR A 286 -45.22 -46.71 -6.55
CA TYR A 286 -44.63 -45.45 -6.93
C TYR A 286 -44.00 -44.72 -5.71
N LEU A 287 -44.73 -44.68 -4.59
CA LEU A 287 -44.20 -44.06 -3.36
C LEU A 287 -42.95 -44.79 -2.83
N ASN A 288 -42.97 -46.13 -2.86
CA ASN A 288 -41.84 -46.93 -2.44
C ASN A 288 -40.61 -46.71 -3.35
N SER A 289 -40.81 -46.65 -4.68
CA SER A 289 -39.73 -46.36 -5.63
C SER A 289 -39.19 -44.92 -5.48
N TYR A 290 -40.08 -43.96 -5.21
CA TYR A 290 -39.70 -42.58 -4.98
C TYR A 290 -38.92 -42.42 -3.67
N GLN A 291 -39.35 -43.12 -2.61
CA GLN A 291 -38.61 -43.12 -1.34
C GLN A 291 -37.22 -43.73 -1.47
N GLN A 292 -37.06 -44.79 -2.30
CA GLN A 292 -35.75 -45.38 -2.59
C GLN A 292 -34.86 -44.48 -3.47
N SER A 293 -35.45 -43.57 -4.25
CA SER A 293 -34.72 -42.62 -5.09
C SER A 293 -34.28 -41.37 -4.31
N LEU A 294 -34.83 -41.11 -3.13
CA LEU A 294 -34.37 -40.08 -2.25
C LEU A 294 -33.02 -40.52 -1.65
N PRO A 295 -32.03 -39.63 -1.55
CA PRO A 295 -30.78 -39.97 -0.88
C PRO A 295 -31.06 -40.54 0.51
N ASP A 296 -30.40 -41.62 0.85
CA ASP A 296 -30.47 -42.21 2.18
C ASP A 296 -29.98 -41.17 3.18
N ASP A 297 -30.93 -40.56 3.90
CA ASP A 297 -30.64 -39.72 5.07
C ASP A 297 -30.21 -40.60 6.27
N THR A 298 -29.33 -41.54 6.05
CA THR A 298 -28.55 -42.10 7.14
C THR A 298 -27.60 -40.98 7.58
N LEU A 299 -28.01 -40.32 8.66
CA LEU A 299 -27.28 -39.26 9.34
C LEU A 299 -25.90 -39.76 9.80
N ILE A 300 -24.98 -39.92 8.86
CA ILE A 300 -23.56 -40.04 9.18
C ILE A 300 -23.16 -38.66 9.58
N SER A 301 -23.13 -38.36 10.87
CA SER A 301 -22.52 -37.11 11.37
C SER A 301 -21.05 -37.37 11.61
N PHE A 302 -20.19 -36.64 10.93
CA PHE A 302 -18.74 -36.73 11.10
C PHE A 302 -18.25 -35.92 12.31
N CYS A 303 -18.92 -34.80 12.66
CA CYS A 303 -18.58 -33.97 13.82
C CYS A 303 -19.83 -33.17 14.30
N GLU A 304 -19.71 -32.54 15.49
CA GLU A 304 -20.80 -31.73 16.06
C GLU A 304 -20.94 -30.36 15.39
N ASN A 305 -19.89 -29.82 14.78
CA ASN A 305 -19.96 -28.52 14.08
C ASN A 305 -20.77 -28.65 12.79
N LYS A 306 -21.87 -27.92 12.70
CA LYS A 306 -22.86 -28.03 11.60
C LYS A 306 -22.27 -27.65 10.24
N THR A 307 -21.45 -26.58 10.19
CA THR A 307 -20.84 -26.08 8.96
C THR A 307 -19.80 -27.04 8.41
N VAL A 308 -18.90 -27.53 9.27
CA VAL A 308 -17.89 -28.51 8.89
C VAL A 308 -18.53 -29.84 8.51
N ASN A 309 -19.51 -30.29 9.27
CA ASN A 309 -20.25 -31.55 8.98
C ASN A 309 -20.93 -31.48 7.61
N ALA A 310 -21.57 -30.37 7.27
CA ALA A 310 -22.21 -30.19 5.95
C ALA A 310 -21.20 -30.27 4.79
N VAL A 311 -20.02 -29.66 4.94
CA VAL A 311 -18.94 -29.73 3.94
C VAL A 311 -18.45 -31.18 3.80
N MET A 312 -18.18 -31.87 4.91
CA MET A 312 -17.70 -33.25 4.89
C MET A 312 -18.74 -34.21 4.27
N LEU A 313 -20.03 -34.05 4.57
CA LEU A 313 -21.11 -34.82 3.96
C LEU A 313 -21.22 -34.64 2.45
N TYR A 314 -21.11 -33.40 1.99
CA TYR A 314 -21.12 -33.09 0.55
C TYR A 314 -19.99 -33.83 -0.17
N PHE A 315 -18.76 -33.73 0.34
CA PHE A 315 -17.62 -34.41 -0.29
C PHE A 315 -17.61 -35.91 -0.09
N ALA A 316 -18.22 -36.46 0.97
CA ALA A 316 -18.44 -37.88 1.12
C ALA A 316 -19.35 -38.45 0.00
N GLN A 317 -20.38 -37.67 -0.38
CA GLN A 317 -21.25 -38.04 -1.51
C GLN A 317 -20.49 -37.97 -2.86
N VAL A 318 -19.65 -36.93 -3.04
CA VAL A 318 -18.80 -36.80 -4.24
C VAL A 318 -17.82 -37.95 -4.32
N ALA A 319 -17.15 -38.30 -3.22
CA ALA A 319 -16.19 -39.40 -3.13
C ALA A 319 -16.84 -40.75 -3.46
N LYS A 320 -18.07 -40.99 -2.91
CA LYS A 320 -18.83 -42.20 -3.22
C LYS A 320 -19.18 -42.33 -4.71
N ASN A 321 -19.54 -41.22 -5.36
CA ASN A 321 -19.86 -41.21 -6.79
C ASN A 321 -18.65 -41.45 -7.70
N GLU A 322 -17.47 -41.18 -7.20
CA GLU A 322 -16.19 -41.26 -7.94
C GLU A 322 -15.35 -42.49 -7.51
N ASP A 323 -15.92 -43.41 -6.70
CA ASP A 323 -15.25 -44.61 -6.14
C ASP A 323 -13.94 -44.26 -5.41
N ILE A 324 -13.96 -43.22 -4.57
CA ILE A 324 -12.86 -42.79 -3.71
C ILE A 324 -13.08 -43.27 -2.28
N ASP A 325 -12.12 -43.97 -1.68
CA ASP A 325 -12.16 -44.34 -0.26
C ASP A 325 -12.04 -43.08 0.61
N TYR A 326 -13.09 -42.78 1.40
CA TYR A 326 -13.21 -41.53 2.16
C TYR A 326 -13.29 -41.83 3.65
N ASP A 327 -12.15 -41.72 4.34
CA ASP A 327 -11.99 -41.97 5.78
C ASP A 327 -11.94 -40.68 6.57
N VAL A 328 -12.89 -40.45 7.47
CA VAL A 328 -13.00 -39.21 8.27
C VAL A 328 -12.98 -39.52 9.76
N LYS A 329 -12.06 -38.84 10.48
CA LYS A 329 -12.00 -38.81 11.94
C LYS A 329 -11.97 -37.36 12.39
N ALA A 330 -13.11 -36.80 12.77
CA ALA A 330 -13.25 -35.40 13.14
C ALA A 330 -13.85 -35.25 14.54
N VAL A 331 -13.16 -34.56 15.41
CA VAL A 331 -13.62 -34.15 16.75
C VAL A 331 -13.61 -32.63 16.81
N ILE A 332 -14.73 -32.05 16.38
CA ILE A 332 -14.92 -30.60 16.34
C ILE A 332 -16.23 -30.28 17.04
N PRO A 333 -16.24 -29.53 18.15
CA PRO A 333 -17.42 -29.17 18.91
C PRO A 333 -18.35 -28.23 18.09
N GLU A 334 -19.61 -28.15 18.47
CA GLU A 334 -20.63 -27.34 17.79
C GLU A 334 -20.17 -25.86 17.68
N ASN A 335 -19.58 -25.30 18.74
CA ASN A 335 -19.14 -23.93 18.79
C ASN A 335 -17.61 -23.86 18.96
N ILE A 336 -16.92 -23.20 18.03
CA ILE A 336 -15.48 -22.89 18.11
C ILE A 336 -15.24 -21.41 17.77
N SER A 337 -14.11 -20.86 18.22
CA SER A 337 -13.76 -19.44 18.01
C SER A 337 -13.23 -19.15 16.60
N VAL A 338 -13.79 -19.79 15.57
CA VAL A 338 -13.48 -19.56 14.16
C VAL A 338 -14.77 -19.24 13.43
N ASP A 339 -14.75 -18.24 12.55
CA ASP A 339 -15.91 -17.87 11.75
C ASP A 339 -16.38 -19.02 10.86
N GLU A 340 -17.70 -19.23 10.78
CA GLU A 340 -18.29 -20.34 10.00
C GLU A 340 -17.92 -20.25 8.51
N THR A 341 -17.81 -19.05 7.96
CA THR A 341 -17.39 -18.83 6.58
C THR A 341 -15.95 -19.27 6.38
N ASP A 342 -15.05 -18.92 7.32
CA ASP A 342 -13.65 -19.33 7.27
C ASP A 342 -13.51 -20.86 7.39
N LEU A 343 -14.30 -21.51 8.26
CA LEU A 343 -14.34 -22.96 8.36
C LEU A 343 -14.79 -23.61 7.05
N SER A 344 -15.88 -23.10 6.47
CA SER A 344 -16.40 -23.62 5.19
C SER A 344 -15.37 -23.49 4.07
N VAL A 345 -14.69 -22.35 3.96
CA VAL A 345 -13.64 -22.10 2.96
C VAL A 345 -12.41 -22.97 3.21
N LEU A 346 -12.00 -23.13 4.46
CA LEU A 346 -10.84 -23.92 4.85
C LEU A 346 -11.03 -25.39 4.50
N PHE A 347 -12.08 -26.01 5.02
CA PHE A 347 -12.39 -27.41 4.77
C PHE A 347 -12.75 -27.66 3.31
N GLY A 348 -13.55 -26.77 2.70
CA GLY A 348 -13.97 -26.87 1.31
C GLY A 348 -12.77 -26.90 0.35
N ASN A 349 -11.87 -25.91 0.43
CA ASN A 349 -10.72 -25.84 -0.46
C ASN A 349 -9.75 -27.04 -0.31
N LEU A 350 -9.52 -27.49 0.91
CA LEU A 350 -8.60 -28.61 1.14
C LEU A 350 -9.17 -29.94 0.67
N ILE A 351 -10.46 -30.21 0.95
CA ILE A 351 -11.14 -31.46 0.54
C ILE A 351 -11.37 -31.47 -0.97
N GLU A 352 -11.71 -30.29 -1.57
CA GLU A 352 -11.84 -30.16 -3.03
C GLU A 352 -10.51 -30.47 -3.73
N ASN A 353 -9.41 -29.91 -3.24
CA ASN A 353 -8.07 -30.18 -3.78
C ASN A 353 -7.72 -31.69 -3.70
N ALA A 354 -8.01 -32.34 -2.57
CA ALA A 354 -7.79 -33.77 -2.38
C ALA A 354 -8.66 -34.62 -3.32
N THR A 355 -9.94 -34.24 -3.48
CA THR A 355 -10.89 -34.94 -4.35
C THR A 355 -10.48 -34.80 -5.81
N ASP A 356 -10.10 -33.61 -6.24
CA ASP A 356 -9.65 -33.36 -7.61
C ASP A 356 -8.35 -34.11 -7.94
N ALA A 357 -7.40 -34.16 -6.98
CA ALA A 357 -6.18 -34.95 -7.16
C ALA A 357 -6.49 -36.44 -7.32
N CYS A 358 -7.40 -36.99 -6.50
CA CYS A 358 -7.82 -38.38 -6.63
C CYS A 358 -8.55 -38.68 -7.95
N LYS A 359 -9.30 -37.74 -8.52
CA LYS A 359 -9.94 -37.89 -9.84
C LYS A 359 -8.94 -38.00 -11.00
N GLU A 360 -7.80 -37.33 -10.90
CA GLU A 360 -6.75 -37.37 -11.90
C GLU A 360 -5.92 -38.68 -11.84
N GLU A 361 -6.04 -39.45 -10.76
CA GLU A 361 -5.36 -40.73 -10.59
C GLU A 361 -6.02 -41.84 -11.41
N SER A 362 -5.19 -42.63 -12.14
CA SER A 362 -5.66 -43.72 -13.00
C SER A 362 -5.73 -45.08 -12.29
N GLY A 363 -5.49 -45.15 -10.98
CA GLY A 363 -5.43 -46.38 -10.21
C GLY A 363 -6.68 -46.69 -9.41
N ASP A 364 -6.91 -47.95 -9.03
CA ASP A 364 -8.03 -48.42 -8.20
C ASP A 364 -7.88 -48.04 -6.71
N ASN A 365 -6.76 -47.41 -6.31
CA ASN A 365 -6.42 -47.19 -4.90
C ASN A 365 -6.56 -45.68 -4.53
N ARG A 366 -7.68 -45.05 -4.94
CA ARG A 366 -7.98 -43.65 -4.65
C ARG A 366 -8.50 -43.51 -3.23
N ARG A 367 -7.76 -42.73 -2.42
CA ARG A 367 -8.10 -42.57 -1.00
C ARG A 367 -7.90 -41.13 -0.51
N ILE A 368 -8.86 -40.71 0.33
CA ILE A 368 -8.78 -39.42 1.08
C ILE A 368 -8.94 -39.76 2.56
N VAL A 369 -8.04 -39.26 3.38
CA VAL A 369 -8.06 -39.41 4.84
C VAL A 369 -8.12 -38.04 5.48
N ILE A 370 -9.16 -37.77 6.25
CA ILE A 370 -9.38 -36.49 6.96
C ILE A 370 -9.24 -36.73 8.44
N ARG A 371 -8.38 -35.99 9.10
CA ARG A 371 -8.20 -35.96 10.54
C ARG A 371 -8.33 -34.55 11.04
N ALA A 372 -9.35 -34.29 11.84
CA ALA A 372 -9.56 -32.98 12.45
C ALA A 372 -9.79 -33.13 13.94
N MET A 373 -9.07 -32.35 14.73
CA MET A 373 -9.20 -32.37 16.19
C MET A 373 -9.09 -30.97 16.75
N THR A 374 -10.00 -30.66 17.67
CA THR A 374 -9.97 -29.43 18.43
C THR A 374 -9.53 -29.73 19.85
N ASP A 375 -8.47 -29.06 20.30
CA ASP A 375 -8.06 -28.98 21.70
C ASP A 375 -8.47 -27.61 22.24
N GLU A 376 -8.36 -27.37 23.57
CA GLU A 376 -8.83 -26.13 24.22
C GLU A 376 -8.41 -24.84 23.51
N ASN A 377 -7.27 -24.82 22.82
CA ASN A 377 -6.68 -23.62 22.23
C ASN A 377 -6.36 -23.73 20.73
N THR A 378 -6.51 -24.90 20.13
CA THR A 378 -6.06 -25.13 18.76
C THR A 378 -7.03 -26.02 17.98
N LEU A 379 -7.20 -25.73 16.70
CA LEU A 379 -7.78 -26.64 15.71
C LEU A 379 -6.64 -27.16 14.84
N CYS A 380 -6.47 -28.50 14.85
CA CYS A 380 -5.56 -29.20 13.97
C CYS A 380 -6.37 -29.91 12.87
N LEU A 381 -6.05 -29.67 11.62
CA LEU A 381 -6.65 -30.30 10.46
C LEU A 381 -5.57 -30.94 9.60
N GLY A 382 -5.69 -32.21 9.31
CA GLY A 382 -4.85 -32.94 8.34
C GLY A 382 -5.74 -33.56 7.27
N ILE A 383 -5.37 -33.39 6.00
CA ILE A 383 -6.03 -34.03 4.86
C ILE A 383 -4.95 -34.65 3.99
N ASP A 384 -5.01 -35.96 3.86
CA ASP A 384 -4.07 -36.75 3.10
C ASP A 384 -4.81 -37.41 1.94
N ASN A 385 -4.25 -37.37 0.75
CA ASN A 385 -4.83 -38.01 -0.42
C ASN A 385 -3.77 -38.73 -1.27
N THR A 386 -4.18 -39.77 -1.98
CA THR A 386 -3.33 -40.43 -2.98
C THR A 386 -2.91 -39.45 -4.07
N PHE A 387 -1.62 -39.49 -4.42
CA PHE A 387 -1.01 -38.58 -5.38
C PHE A 387 0.22 -39.20 -6.04
N THR A 388 0.18 -39.47 -7.34
CA THR A 388 1.31 -40.01 -8.13
C THR A 388 1.97 -38.96 -9.02
N GLY A 389 1.52 -37.72 -8.98
CA GLY A 389 2.03 -36.65 -9.81
C GLY A 389 3.35 -36.05 -9.34
N THR A 390 4.01 -35.28 -10.21
CA THR A 390 5.20 -34.51 -9.87
C THR A 390 4.86 -33.10 -9.48
N LEU A 391 5.21 -32.69 -8.27
CA LEU A 391 5.05 -31.32 -7.82
C LEU A 391 6.15 -30.42 -8.40
N LYS A 392 5.77 -29.33 -9.05
CA LYS A 392 6.71 -28.27 -9.42
C LYS A 392 6.86 -27.32 -8.23
N LYS A 393 8.08 -27.22 -7.69
CA LYS A 393 8.46 -26.24 -6.66
C LYS A 393 9.19 -25.08 -7.33
N ASP A 394 8.97 -23.87 -6.85
CA ASP A 394 9.80 -22.73 -7.22
C ASP A 394 11.13 -22.73 -6.43
N LEU A 395 12.00 -21.73 -6.71
CA LEU A 395 13.29 -21.53 -6.02
C LEU A 395 13.13 -21.25 -4.51
N SER A 396 11.92 -20.89 -4.05
CA SER A 396 11.56 -20.64 -2.64
C SER A 396 10.85 -21.84 -1.99
N GLY A 397 10.66 -22.97 -2.71
CA GLY A 397 10.04 -24.18 -2.19
C GLY A 397 8.51 -24.18 -2.20
N VAL A 398 7.88 -23.19 -2.84
CA VAL A 398 6.43 -23.06 -2.92
C VAL A 398 5.87 -23.94 -4.04
N LEU A 399 4.79 -24.68 -3.74
CA LEU A 399 4.12 -25.60 -4.65
C LEU A 399 3.27 -24.86 -5.68
N PHE A 400 3.45 -25.15 -6.98
CA PHE A 400 2.62 -24.64 -8.06
C PHE A 400 1.39 -25.50 -8.30
N SER A 401 0.25 -24.87 -8.59
CA SER A 401 -0.94 -25.57 -9.07
C SER A 401 -0.71 -26.16 -10.46
N SER A 402 -1.13 -27.41 -10.68
CA SER A 402 -1.13 -28.04 -12.00
C SER A 402 -2.19 -27.45 -12.95
N LYS A 403 -3.24 -26.80 -12.42
CA LYS A 403 -4.43 -26.33 -13.16
C LYS A 403 -4.34 -24.92 -13.73
N HIS A 404 -3.53 -24.02 -13.14
CA HIS A 404 -3.42 -22.62 -13.59
C HIS A 404 -1.97 -22.13 -13.56
N LYS A 405 -1.63 -21.18 -14.49
CA LYS A 405 -0.36 -20.45 -14.44
C LYS A 405 -0.40 -19.48 -13.25
N GLY A 406 -0.04 -19.96 -12.05
CA GLY A 406 -0.02 -19.18 -10.81
C GLY A 406 -0.30 -20.02 -9.58
N PHE A 407 -0.33 -19.38 -8.41
CA PHE A 407 -0.74 -20.01 -7.16
C PHE A 407 -2.22 -20.40 -7.25
N GLY A 408 -2.57 -21.63 -6.84
CA GLY A 408 -3.96 -22.06 -6.74
C GLY A 408 -4.69 -21.16 -5.73
N ILE A 409 -5.76 -20.49 -6.17
CA ILE A 409 -6.56 -19.56 -5.35
C ILE A 409 -7.01 -20.21 -4.02
N GLY A 410 -7.30 -21.51 -4.04
CA GLY A 410 -7.70 -22.27 -2.85
C GLY A 410 -6.61 -22.36 -1.78
N VAL A 411 -5.36 -22.65 -2.17
CA VAL A 411 -4.23 -22.74 -1.22
C VAL A 411 -3.87 -21.39 -0.61
N GLU A 412 -3.96 -20.32 -1.39
CA GLU A 412 -3.72 -18.97 -0.90
C GLU A 412 -4.79 -18.53 0.12
N SER A 413 -6.05 -18.89 -0.12
CA SER A 413 -7.14 -18.67 0.84
C SER A 413 -6.91 -19.45 2.14
N VAL A 414 -6.46 -20.71 2.06
CA VAL A 414 -6.11 -21.53 3.24
C VAL A 414 -5.00 -20.90 4.06
N LYS A 415 -3.92 -20.42 3.40
CA LYS A 415 -2.81 -19.72 4.07
C LYS A 415 -3.27 -18.44 4.75
N SER A 416 -4.05 -17.62 4.06
CA SER A 416 -4.58 -16.37 4.58
C SER A 416 -5.46 -16.61 5.82
N ILE A 417 -6.30 -17.66 5.82
CA ILE A 417 -7.09 -18.05 6.99
C ILE A 417 -6.17 -18.53 8.12
N ALA A 418 -5.18 -19.37 7.84
CA ALA A 418 -4.25 -19.82 8.86
C ALA A 418 -3.52 -18.64 9.53
N GLU A 419 -3.03 -17.69 8.75
CA GLU A 419 -2.39 -16.46 9.26
C GLU A 419 -3.35 -15.59 10.07
N LYS A 420 -4.60 -15.44 9.62
CA LYS A 420 -5.65 -14.67 10.34
C LYS A 420 -5.85 -15.16 11.77
N TYR A 421 -5.77 -16.49 11.98
CA TYR A 421 -5.90 -17.11 13.30
C TYR A 421 -4.54 -17.44 13.96
N GLY A 422 -3.45 -16.78 13.52
CA GLY A 422 -2.11 -16.95 14.11
C GLY A 422 -1.57 -18.39 14.01
N GLY A 423 -2.03 -19.14 13.03
CA GLY A 423 -1.67 -20.52 12.78
C GLY A 423 -0.71 -20.70 11.60
N THR A 424 -0.62 -21.94 11.10
CA THR A 424 0.28 -22.31 10.00
C THR A 424 -0.38 -23.29 9.05
N TYR A 425 0.04 -23.28 7.78
CA TYR A 425 -0.27 -24.27 6.76
C TYR A 425 1.01 -24.94 6.30
N CYS A 426 1.01 -26.27 6.21
CA CYS A 426 2.10 -27.08 5.65
C CYS A 426 1.54 -28.07 4.64
N ALA A 427 2.32 -28.36 3.61
CA ALA A 427 2.01 -29.45 2.65
C ALA A 427 3.29 -30.15 2.22
N GLU A 428 3.22 -31.47 2.16
CA GLU A 428 4.33 -32.33 1.73
C GLU A 428 3.82 -33.55 0.94
N VAL A 429 4.70 -34.14 0.15
CA VAL A 429 4.43 -35.42 -0.52
C VAL A 429 5.35 -36.46 0.04
N LYS A 430 4.79 -37.53 0.51
CA LYS A 430 5.52 -38.68 1.06
C LYS A 430 4.76 -39.97 0.73
N ASP A 431 5.50 -41.02 0.30
CA ASP A 431 4.97 -42.35 0.05
C ASP A 431 3.69 -42.37 -0.83
N GLU A 432 3.71 -41.67 -1.97
CA GLU A 432 2.57 -41.54 -2.90
C GLU A 432 1.32 -40.88 -2.28
N MET A 433 1.47 -40.17 -1.18
CA MET A 433 0.41 -39.38 -0.53
C MET A 433 0.78 -37.91 -0.56
N PHE A 434 -0.17 -37.05 -0.90
CA PHE A 434 -0.09 -35.63 -0.65
C PHE A 434 -0.72 -35.33 0.71
N MET A 435 0.07 -34.80 1.62
CA MET A 435 -0.33 -34.51 2.99
C MET A 435 -0.42 -33.01 3.17
N SER A 436 -1.57 -32.52 3.55
CA SER A 436 -1.77 -31.13 3.90
C SER A 436 -2.23 -30.99 5.36
N SER A 437 -1.65 -30.03 6.08
CA SER A 437 -1.95 -29.78 7.46
C SER A 437 -2.13 -28.29 7.75
N VAL A 438 -3.12 -27.98 8.57
CA VAL A 438 -3.43 -26.63 9.07
C VAL A 438 -3.52 -26.66 10.58
N LEU A 439 -2.90 -25.70 11.20
CA LEU A 439 -3.06 -25.39 12.62
C LEU A 439 -3.67 -23.99 12.75
N LEU A 440 -4.76 -23.86 13.52
CA LEU A 440 -5.33 -22.56 13.89
C LEU A 440 -5.28 -22.38 15.40
N ASN A 441 -4.98 -21.18 15.87
CA ASN A 441 -5.08 -20.82 17.28
C ASN A 441 -6.50 -20.31 17.57
N LEU A 442 -7.17 -20.88 18.57
CA LEU A 442 -8.55 -20.54 18.96
C LEU A 442 -8.61 -19.44 20.04
N ARG A 443 -7.45 -19.02 20.56
CA ARG A 443 -7.34 -17.86 21.44
C ARG A 443 -6.99 -16.63 20.61
N THR A 444 -7.97 -15.83 20.26
CA THR A 444 -7.81 -14.44 19.81
C THR A 444 -8.71 -13.54 20.61
#